data_cf041fc6ac586825901426f48f3a6a7b
#
_entry.id   cf041fc6ac586825901426f48f3a6a7b
#
_cell.length_a   1.000
_cell.length_b   1.000
_cell.length_c   1.000
_cell.angle_alpha   90.00
_cell.angle_beta   90.00
_cell.angle_gamma   90.00
#
_symmetry.space_group_name_H-M   'P 1'
#
loop_
_entity.id
_entity.type
_entity.pdbx_description
1 polymer ?
#
loop_
_entity_poly.entity_id
_entity_poly.type
_entity_poly.pdbx_seq_one_letter_code
_entity_poly.pdbx_strand_id
1 'polypeptide(L)'
;MLVINWHARLSLPAPNKKSPSGRGDNQGVVMVSPVPQAKPLTIALLAGELSGDNLGAPLMRAIRRLHPDVRFVGVGGPAMIAAGLVCWTDIEALSVNGFVEPLKRLPSLLKILLSTTDAIVKLQVDCFVGIDFNFFNGLLEGRLKKRGIKTVHYVSPSVWAWRKGRINNIKKNVDLMLTLYPFENEIYAQHQINSVFVGHPRADEIAPIQDERSRISARAQLQIDVDRPVVALLPGSRASEVNFS
;
A
#
# COMPACT_ATOMS: atom_id res chain seq x y z
N MET A 1 -1.99 -18.25 1.06
CA MET A 1 -2.01 -17.89 -0.39
C MET A 1 -3.43 -17.47 -0.74
N LEU A 2 -3.71 -16.18 -0.55
CA LEU A 2 -5.05 -15.63 -0.80
C LEU A 2 -5.00 -14.95 -2.19
N VAL A 3 -5.67 -15.56 -3.16
CA VAL A 3 -5.84 -14.97 -4.49
C VAL A 3 -6.99 -13.98 -4.40
N ILE A 4 -6.67 -12.69 -4.41
CA ILE A 4 -7.68 -11.63 -4.50
C ILE A 4 -8.24 -11.65 -5.92
N ASN A 5 -9.44 -12.19 -6.08
CA ASN A 5 -10.12 -12.25 -7.38
C ASN A 5 -10.78 -10.90 -7.69
N TRP A 6 -10.10 -10.06 -8.46
CA TRP A 6 -10.55 -8.72 -8.88
C TRP A 6 -11.59 -8.72 -9.99
N HIS A 7 -11.95 -9.91 -10.53
CA HIS A 7 -12.85 -10.01 -11.69
C HIS A 7 -14.36 -9.93 -11.39
N ALA A 8 -14.77 -9.81 -10.13
CA ALA A 8 -16.19 -9.97 -9.77
C ALA A 8 -17.05 -8.71 -9.81
N ARG A 9 -16.61 -7.55 -10.30
CA ARG A 9 -17.49 -6.36 -10.46
C ARG A 9 -17.15 -5.40 -11.61
N LEU A 10 -16.75 -5.91 -12.76
CA LEU A 10 -16.88 -5.16 -14.01
C LEU A 10 -17.79 -5.97 -14.94
N SER A 11 -19.08 -5.70 -14.88
CA SER A 11 -20.06 -6.22 -15.83
C SER A 11 -19.77 -5.60 -17.19
N LEU A 12 -19.11 -6.33 -18.05
CA LEU A 12 -19.05 -6.02 -19.48
C LEU A 12 -20.36 -6.49 -20.13
N PRO A 13 -20.98 -5.72 -21.06
CA PRO A 13 -22.15 -6.17 -21.77
C PRO A 13 -21.80 -7.37 -22.65
N ALA A 14 -22.69 -8.36 -22.68
CA ALA A 14 -22.57 -9.57 -23.46
C ALA A 14 -22.50 -9.27 -24.96
N PRO A 15 -21.69 -9.99 -25.75
CA PRO A 15 -21.65 -9.83 -27.20
C PRO A 15 -22.93 -10.38 -27.84
N ASN A 16 -23.53 -9.56 -28.70
CA ASN A 16 -24.75 -9.82 -29.43
C ASN A 16 -24.49 -10.92 -30.49
N LYS A 17 -25.05 -12.11 -30.31
CA LYS A 17 -25.02 -13.18 -31.29
C LYS A 17 -26.02 -12.88 -32.42
N LYS A 18 -25.53 -12.47 -33.57
CA LYS A 18 -26.24 -12.64 -34.85
C LYS A 18 -25.30 -13.33 -35.83
N SER A 19 -25.65 -14.55 -36.18
CA SER A 19 -25.08 -15.27 -37.31
C SER A 19 -25.63 -14.72 -38.61
N PRO A 20 -24.83 -14.60 -39.66
CA PRO A 20 -25.32 -14.77 -41.03
C PRO A 20 -24.65 -15.97 -41.70
N SER A 21 -25.51 -16.81 -42.25
CA SER A 21 -25.17 -17.81 -43.26
C SER A 21 -24.82 -17.10 -44.57
N GLY A 22 -23.74 -17.51 -45.23
CA GLY A 22 -23.41 -17.04 -46.57
C GLY A 22 -22.05 -17.58 -47.01
N ARG A 23 -22.07 -18.58 -47.92
CA ARG A 23 -20.89 -19.06 -48.65
C ARG A 23 -20.32 -17.96 -49.55
N GLY A 24 -18.98 -17.86 -49.58
CA GLY A 24 -18.28 -17.06 -50.56
C GLY A 24 -16.77 -17.15 -50.31
N ASP A 25 -16.09 -18.00 -51.09
CA ASP A 25 -14.63 -18.09 -51.15
C ASP A 25 -14.05 -16.75 -51.59
N ASN A 26 -13.33 -16.11 -50.71
CA ASN A 26 -12.36 -15.10 -51.09
C ASN A 26 -11.24 -15.07 -50.02
N GLN A 27 -10.03 -15.42 -50.42
CA GLN A 27 -8.81 -15.30 -49.60
C GLN A 27 -8.52 -13.81 -49.40
N GLY A 28 -9.28 -13.19 -48.55
CA GLY A 28 -8.99 -11.86 -48.03
C GLY A 28 -8.09 -11.99 -46.82
N VAL A 29 -6.89 -11.41 -46.89
CA VAL A 29 -6.03 -11.20 -45.75
C VAL A 29 -6.84 -10.45 -44.69
N VAL A 30 -7.26 -11.17 -43.64
CA VAL A 30 -7.93 -10.56 -42.49
C VAL A 30 -6.87 -9.71 -41.79
N MET A 31 -6.87 -8.41 -42.06
CA MET A 31 -6.17 -7.43 -41.24
C MET A 31 -6.77 -7.50 -39.84
N VAL A 32 -6.16 -8.24 -38.98
CA VAL A 32 -6.51 -8.24 -37.56
C VAL A 32 -6.17 -6.83 -37.05
N SER A 33 -7.19 -6.01 -36.85
CA SER A 33 -7.02 -4.71 -36.21
C SER A 33 -6.33 -4.95 -34.86
N PRO A 34 -5.26 -4.21 -34.53
CA PRO A 34 -4.58 -4.38 -33.26
C PRO A 34 -5.61 -4.21 -32.14
N VAL A 35 -5.75 -5.22 -31.29
CA VAL A 35 -6.55 -5.14 -30.07
C VAL A 35 -6.05 -3.90 -29.32
N PRO A 36 -6.93 -2.95 -28.94
CA PRO A 36 -6.50 -1.79 -28.20
C PRO A 36 -5.75 -2.28 -26.95
N GLN A 37 -4.45 -1.99 -26.88
CA GLN A 37 -3.68 -2.30 -25.68
C GLN A 37 -4.32 -1.51 -24.54
N ALA A 38 -4.85 -2.20 -23.54
CA ALA A 38 -5.39 -1.58 -22.36
C ALA A 38 -4.28 -0.70 -21.75
N LYS A 39 -4.63 0.54 -21.42
CA LYS A 39 -3.71 1.47 -20.76
C LYS A 39 -3.09 0.77 -19.55
N PRO A 40 -1.76 0.78 -19.37
CA PRO A 40 -1.14 0.16 -18.23
C PRO A 40 -1.66 0.76 -16.93
N LEU A 41 -1.98 -0.11 -15.96
CA LEU A 41 -2.47 0.28 -14.64
C LEU A 41 -1.45 1.23 -13.98
N THR A 42 -1.91 2.39 -13.52
CA THR A 42 -1.06 3.36 -12.82
C THR A 42 -1.55 3.56 -11.41
N ILE A 43 -0.71 3.21 -10.42
CA ILE A 43 -1.02 3.31 -9.00
C ILE A 43 -0.12 4.36 -8.37
N ALA A 44 -0.73 5.34 -7.69
CA ALA A 44 0.01 6.27 -6.86
C ALA A 44 0.11 5.71 -5.44
N LEU A 45 1.30 5.78 -4.83
CA LEU A 45 1.54 5.34 -3.46
C LEU A 45 2.19 6.47 -2.64
N LEU A 46 1.86 6.53 -1.35
CA LEU A 46 2.51 7.46 -0.44
C LEU A 46 2.82 6.77 0.89
N ALA A 47 4.12 6.65 1.19
CA ALA A 47 4.66 6.31 2.49
C ALA A 47 5.38 7.53 3.06
N GLY A 48 5.05 7.94 4.27
CA GLY A 48 5.66 9.13 4.91
C GLY A 48 6.81 8.81 5.85
N GLU A 49 7.06 7.54 6.13
CA GLU A 49 8.10 7.04 7.03
C GLU A 49 8.73 5.74 6.51
N LEU A 50 9.92 5.40 6.99
CA LEU A 50 10.62 4.16 6.60
C LEU A 50 9.82 2.89 6.94
N SER A 51 8.98 2.92 7.99
CA SER A 51 8.06 1.82 8.31
C SER A 51 7.09 1.55 7.15
N GLY A 52 6.49 2.61 6.60
CA GLY A 52 5.61 2.55 5.45
C GLY A 52 6.33 2.12 4.17
N ASP A 53 7.56 2.58 3.95
CA ASP A 53 8.42 2.19 2.82
C ASP A 53 8.68 0.68 2.82
N ASN A 54 9.02 0.12 3.98
CA ASN A 54 9.26 -1.32 4.16
C ASN A 54 8.00 -2.18 3.94
N LEU A 55 6.81 -1.62 4.14
CA LEU A 55 5.53 -2.27 3.86
C LEU A 55 5.11 -2.08 2.40
N GLY A 56 5.38 -0.92 1.83
CA GLY A 56 5.02 -0.58 0.45
C GLY A 56 5.76 -1.41 -0.58
N ALA A 57 7.05 -1.65 -0.38
CA ALA A 57 7.87 -2.39 -1.34
C ALA A 57 7.39 -3.85 -1.57
N PRO A 58 7.07 -4.67 -0.55
CA PRO A 58 6.45 -5.98 -0.74
C PRO A 58 5.09 -5.91 -1.42
N LEU A 59 4.25 -4.93 -1.09
CA LEU A 59 2.96 -4.70 -1.75
C LEU A 59 3.14 -4.44 -3.24
N MET A 60 4.05 -3.56 -3.62
CA MET A 60 4.37 -3.26 -5.02
C MET A 60 4.86 -4.49 -5.78
N ARG A 61 5.74 -5.29 -5.16
CA ARG A 61 6.22 -6.54 -5.76
C ARG A 61 5.08 -7.55 -5.96
N ALA A 62 4.15 -7.65 -5.01
CA ALA A 62 2.99 -8.53 -5.11
C ALA A 62 2.03 -8.09 -6.23
N ILE A 63 1.76 -6.80 -6.36
CA ILE A 63 0.92 -6.25 -7.43
C ILE A 63 1.58 -6.49 -8.80
N ARG A 64 2.89 -6.25 -8.93
CA ARG A 64 3.61 -6.44 -10.19
C ARG A 64 3.62 -7.89 -10.67
N ARG A 65 3.60 -8.86 -9.77
CA ARG A 65 3.45 -10.28 -10.15
C ARG A 65 2.12 -10.56 -10.85
N LEU A 66 1.06 -9.83 -10.47
CA LEU A 66 -0.28 -9.98 -11.06
C LEU A 66 -0.48 -9.07 -12.30
N HIS A 67 0.19 -7.92 -12.31
CA HIS A 67 0.12 -6.91 -13.35
C HIS A 67 1.54 -6.45 -13.72
N PRO A 68 2.26 -7.17 -14.59
CA PRO A 68 3.67 -6.88 -14.94
C PRO A 68 3.90 -5.46 -15.44
N ASP A 69 2.96 -4.90 -16.21
CA ASP A 69 3.03 -3.57 -16.82
C ASP A 69 2.56 -2.43 -15.89
N VAL A 70 2.30 -2.72 -14.60
CA VAL A 70 1.86 -1.70 -13.64
C VAL A 70 2.93 -0.61 -13.44
N ARG A 71 2.49 0.63 -13.44
CA ARG A 71 3.32 1.79 -13.13
C ARG A 71 3.05 2.27 -11.72
N PHE A 72 4.11 2.42 -10.94
CA PHE A 72 4.04 2.98 -9.60
C PHE A 72 4.65 4.37 -9.57
N VAL A 73 3.93 5.33 -9.00
CA VAL A 73 4.35 6.72 -8.88
C VAL A 73 4.03 7.22 -7.47
N GLY A 74 4.73 8.22 -6.98
CA GLY A 74 4.38 8.82 -5.70
C GLY A 74 5.53 9.16 -4.78
N VAL A 75 5.38 8.90 -3.49
CA VAL A 75 6.37 9.18 -2.45
C VAL A 75 6.66 7.92 -1.65
N GLY A 76 7.92 7.60 -1.52
CA GLY A 76 8.39 6.45 -0.76
C GLY A 76 9.90 6.53 -0.54
N GLY A 77 10.43 5.60 0.23
CA GLY A 77 11.85 5.52 0.53
C GLY A 77 12.62 4.56 -0.38
N PRO A 78 13.85 4.20 0.03
CA PRO A 78 14.74 3.38 -0.78
C PRO A 78 14.17 2.02 -1.17
N ALA A 79 13.38 1.38 -0.29
CA ALA A 79 12.83 0.06 -0.57
C ALA A 79 11.74 0.09 -1.66
N MET A 80 10.86 1.09 -1.66
CA MET A 80 9.86 1.27 -2.70
C MET A 80 10.49 1.73 -4.02
N ILE A 81 11.53 2.60 -3.97
CA ILE A 81 12.29 3.01 -5.16
C ILE A 81 12.95 1.78 -5.80
N ALA A 82 13.60 0.93 -5.01
CA ALA A 82 14.19 -0.32 -5.49
C ALA A 82 13.14 -1.30 -6.05
N ALA A 83 11.87 -1.22 -5.56
CA ALA A 83 10.75 -1.97 -6.11
C ALA A 83 10.13 -1.31 -7.35
N GLY A 84 10.67 -0.19 -7.84
CA GLY A 84 10.30 0.49 -9.09
C GLY A 84 9.25 1.60 -8.91
N LEU A 85 9.24 2.28 -7.77
CA LEU A 85 8.49 3.52 -7.58
C LEU A 85 9.19 4.66 -8.34
N VAL A 86 8.45 5.37 -9.18
CA VAL A 86 8.87 6.68 -9.69
C VAL A 86 8.58 7.71 -8.61
N CYS A 87 9.61 8.04 -7.83
CA CYS A 87 9.48 8.90 -6.67
C CYS A 87 9.46 10.40 -7.09
N TRP A 88 8.53 11.16 -6.51
CA TRP A 88 8.37 12.59 -6.81
C TRP A 88 9.14 13.50 -5.85
N THR A 89 9.32 13.06 -4.62
CA THR A 89 10.01 13.80 -3.57
C THR A 89 10.55 12.84 -2.53
N ASP A 90 11.57 13.29 -1.81
CA ASP A 90 12.16 12.51 -0.72
C ASP A 90 11.14 12.29 0.41
N ILE A 91 11.15 11.10 0.98
CA ILE A 91 10.34 10.72 2.15
C ILE A 91 10.65 11.63 3.36
N GLU A 92 11.90 12.11 3.46
CA GLU A 92 12.33 13.00 4.52
C GLU A 92 11.61 14.35 4.50
N ALA A 93 11.16 14.81 3.32
CA ALA A 93 10.38 16.02 3.19
C ALA A 93 8.99 15.93 3.89
N LEU A 94 8.47 14.72 4.06
CA LEU A 94 7.22 14.42 4.78
C LEU A 94 7.47 14.07 6.25
N SER A 95 8.67 13.57 6.58
CA SER A 95 9.02 13.14 7.93
C SER A 95 9.16 14.35 8.84
N VAL A 96 8.18 14.56 9.70
CA VAL A 96 8.20 15.60 10.74
C VAL A 96 8.86 15.00 11.98
N ASN A 97 10.18 15.10 12.07
CA ASN A 97 10.91 14.68 13.25
C ASN A 97 10.74 15.72 14.37
N GLY A 98 10.00 15.35 15.45
CA GLY A 98 9.95 16.09 16.71
C GLY A 98 8.57 16.60 17.11
N PHE A 99 8.30 16.57 18.43
CA PHE A 99 7.05 17.00 19.05
C PHE A 99 6.84 18.53 19.08
N VAL A 100 7.87 19.32 18.77
CA VAL A 100 7.90 20.77 19.07
C VAL A 100 7.62 21.67 17.86
N GLU A 101 7.62 21.15 16.61
CA GLU A 101 7.47 22.00 15.43
C GLU A 101 6.29 21.71 14.46
N PRO A 102 5.18 21.05 14.84
CA PRO A 102 4.09 20.77 13.89
C PRO A 102 3.47 22.05 13.30
N LEU A 103 3.33 23.12 14.10
CA LEU A 103 2.68 24.34 13.66
C LEU A 103 3.50 25.13 12.62
N LYS A 104 4.82 25.19 12.78
CA LYS A 104 5.70 25.92 11.84
C LYS A 104 5.77 25.26 10.46
N ARG A 105 5.54 23.95 10.38
CA ARG A 105 5.59 23.16 9.14
C ARG A 105 4.24 22.97 8.43
N LEU A 106 3.13 23.41 9.04
CA LEU A 106 1.80 23.35 8.43
C LEU A 106 1.74 23.92 7.01
N PRO A 107 2.34 25.08 6.69
CA PRO A 107 2.30 25.62 5.32
C PRO A 107 3.02 24.73 4.31
N SER A 108 4.18 24.15 4.69
CA SER A 108 4.93 23.25 3.80
C SER A 108 4.20 21.92 3.58
N LEU A 109 3.63 21.34 4.62
CA LEU A 109 2.82 20.14 4.51
C LEU A 109 1.58 20.38 3.64
N LEU A 110 0.92 21.53 3.80
CA LEU A 110 -0.20 21.89 2.94
C LEU A 110 0.23 22.05 1.48
N LYS A 111 1.38 22.68 1.21
CA LYS A 111 1.93 22.78 -0.13
C LYS A 111 2.20 21.40 -0.73
N ILE A 112 2.81 20.48 0.01
CA ILE A 112 3.06 19.10 -0.42
C ILE A 112 1.73 18.40 -0.68
N LEU A 113 0.73 18.53 0.22
CA LEU A 113 -0.58 17.94 0.05
C LEU A 113 -1.26 18.43 -1.25
N LEU A 114 -1.20 19.70 -1.54
CA LEU A 114 -1.79 20.29 -2.74
C LEU A 114 -1.05 19.83 -4.00
N SER A 115 0.27 19.93 -4.02
CA SER A 115 1.09 19.53 -5.18
C SER A 115 0.97 18.03 -5.48
N THR A 116 0.95 17.20 -4.44
CA THR A 116 0.74 15.73 -4.58
C THR A 116 -0.66 15.44 -5.12
N THR A 117 -1.68 16.13 -4.60
CA THR A 117 -3.06 15.99 -5.11
C THR A 117 -3.12 16.30 -6.60
N ASP A 118 -2.54 17.43 -7.00
CA ASP A 118 -2.59 17.91 -8.39
C ASP A 118 -1.78 17.00 -9.34
N ALA A 119 -0.63 16.48 -8.89
CA ALA A 119 0.15 15.50 -9.63
C ALA A 119 -0.63 14.21 -9.89
N ILE A 120 -1.28 13.66 -8.84
CA ILE A 120 -2.10 12.45 -8.93
C ILE A 120 -3.27 12.63 -9.91
N VAL A 121 -3.98 13.76 -9.80
CA VAL A 121 -5.10 14.09 -10.69
C VAL A 121 -4.64 14.28 -12.14
N LYS A 122 -3.54 15.01 -12.36
CA LYS A 122 -2.98 15.25 -13.70
C LYS A 122 -2.52 13.97 -14.38
N LEU A 123 -1.96 13.02 -13.64
CA LEU A 123 -1.53 11.72 -14.15
C LEU A 123 -2.68 10.76 -14.41
N GLN A 124 -3.90 11.10 -13.99
CA GLN A 124 -5.08 10.23 -14.14
C GLN A 124 -4.79 8.80 -13.63
N VAL A 125 -4.27 8.71 -12.41
CA VAL A 125 -3.99 7.40 -11.79
C VAL A 125 -5.29 6.62 -11.58
N ASP A 126 -5.20 5.30 -11.68
CA ASP A 126 -6.36 4.42 -11.51
C ASP A 126 -6.71 4.24 -10.02
N CYS A 127 -5.69 4.32 -9.14
CA CYS A 127 -5.86 4.15 -7.71
C CYS A 127 -4.75 4.89 -6.94
N PHE A 128 -5.10 5.36 -5.74
CA PHE A 128 -4.15 5.87 -4.75
C PHE A 128 -4.10 4.91 -3.55
N VAL A 129 -2.89 4.60 -3.08
CA VAL A 129 -2.64 3.78 -1.88
C VAL A 129 -1.86 4.60 -0.86
N GLY A 130 -2.53 5.01 0.22
CA GLY A 130 -1.88 5.59 1.40
C GLY A 130 -1.34 4.47 2.29
N ILE A 131 -0.04 4.52 2.63
CA ILE A 131 0.62 3.49 3.44
C ILE A 131 0.99 4.10 4.78
N ASP A 132 0.38 3.62 5.89
CA ASP A 132 0.57 4.18 7.23
C ASP A 132 0.39 5.72 7.21
N PHE A 133 1.18 6.48 7.95
CA PHE A 133 1.18 7.95 7.93
C PHE A 133 -0.22 8.57 7.95
N ASN A 134 -1.02 8.09 8.86
CA ASN A 134 -2.48 8.17 8.92
C ASN A 134 -3.07 9.58 8.77
N PHE A 135 -2.42 10.62 9.34
CA PHE A 135 -2.97 11.98 9.30
C PHE A 135 -2.88 12.57 7.89
N PHE A 136 -1.72 12.52 7.27
CA PHE A 136 -1.49 13.09 5.94
C PHE A 136 -2.24 12.31 4.87
N ASN A 137 -2.13 10.98 4.89
CA ASN A 137 -2.82 10.11 3.95
C ASN A 137 -4.33 10.29 4.04
N GLY A 138 -4.90 10.37 5.24
CA GLY A 138 -6.35 10.59 5.41
C GLY A 138 -6.85 11.91 4.81
N LEU A 139 -6.03 12.98 4.85
CA LEU A 139 -6.34 14.25 4.18
C LEU A 139 -6.26 14.12 2.65
N LEU A 140 -5.23 13.45 2.15
CA LEU A 140 -5.02 13.24 0.71
C LEU A 140 -6.13 12.34 0.13
N GLU A 141 -6.44 11.24 0.77
CA GLU A 141 -7.53 10.32 0.42
C GLU A 141 -8.87 11.04 0.28
N GLY A 142 -9.21 11.89 1.27
CA GLY A 142 -10.44 12.66 1.23
C GLY A 142 -10.49 13.66 0.06
N ARG A 143 -9.36 14.22 -0.35
CA ARG A 143 -9.27 15.10 -1.51
C ARG A 143 -9.38 14.35 -2.83
N LEU A 144 -8.71 13.20 -2.92
CA LEU A 144 -8.68 12.36 -4.11
C LEU A 144 -10.03 11.70 -4.37
N LYS A 145 -10.68 11.20 -3.31
CA LYS A 145 -12.02 10.61 -3.41
C LYS A 145 -13.06 11.60 -3.93
N LYS A 146 -13.01 12.87 -3.50
CA LYS A 146 -13.86 13.94 -4.04
C LYS A 146 -13.62 14.20 -5.54
N ARG A 147 -12.50 13.76 -6.08
CA ARG A 147 -12.14 13.86 -7.51
C ARG A 147 -12.37 12.55 -8.28
N GLY A 148 -13.05 11.58 -7.65
CA GLY A 148 -13.39 10.30 -8.27
C GLY A 148 -12.25 9.28 -8.34
N ILE A 149 -11.11 9.55 -7.71
CA ILE A 149 -9.98 8.62 -7.66
C ILE A 149 -10.24 7.58 -6.55
N LYS A 150 -10.07 6.31 -6.87
CA LYS A 150 -10.18 5.22 -5.89
C LYS A 150 -9.07 5.31 -4.85
N THR A 151 -9.44 5.11 -3.58
CA THR A 151 -8.53 5.26 -2.45
C THR A 151 -8.44 3.97 -1.65
N VAL A 152 -7.21 3.53 -1.41
CA VAL A 152 -6.88 2.39 -0.57
C VAL A 152 -6.00 2.88 0.56
N HIS A 153 -6.28 2.46 1.78
CA HIS A 153 -5.41 2.71 2.93
C HIS A 153 -4.80 1.40 3.40
N TYR A 154 -3.49 1.35 3.47
CA TYR A 154 -2.73 0.20 3.94
C TYR A 154 -2.14 0.49 5.31
N VAL A 155 -2.37 -0.36 6.27
CA VAL A 155 -2.10 -0.25 7.71
C VAL A 155 -3.17 0.54 8.45
N SER A 156 -4.05 -0.20 9.10
CA SER A 156 -5.10 0.38 9.93
C SER A 156 -4.56 1.27 11.04
N PRO A 157 -5.02 2.52 11.18
CA PRO A 157 -4.77 3.26 12.41
C PRO A 157 -5.47 2.55 13.57
N SER A 158 -4.82 2.45 14.74
CA SER A 158 -5.31 1.73 15.92
C SER A 158 -6.64 2.30 16.46
N VAL A 159 -7.70 2.25 15.63
CA VAL A 159 -9.03 2.81 15.96
C VAL A 159 -9.70 2.10 17.12
N TRP A 160 -9.31 0.87 17.42
CA TRP A 160 -9.79 0.09 18.56
C TRP A 160 -9.24 0.58 19.90
N ALA A 161 -8.00 1.10 19.91
CA ALA A 161 -7.32 1.49 21.13
C ALA A 161 -7.65 2.94 21.54
N TRP A 162 -7.69 3.87 20.57
CA TRP A 162 -7.88 5.29 20.85
C TRP A 162 -8.39 6.06 19.63
N ARG A 163 -9.02 7.23 19.89
CA ARG A 163 -9.59 8.12 18.84
C ARG A 163 -10.58 7.40 17.92
N LYS A 164 -11.55 6.70 18.49
CA LYS A 164 -12.63 5.97 17.76
C LYS A 164 -13.32 6.81 16.67
N GLY A 165 -13.40 8.13 16.83
CA GLY A 165 -13.95 9.03 15.80
C GLY A 165 -13.23 9.03 14.45
N ARG A 166 -12.00 8.52 14.37
CA ARG A 166 -11.28 8.36 13.09
C ARG A 166 -12.00 7.43 12.12
N ILE A 167 -12.77 6.46 12.63
CA ILE A 167 -13.48 5.49 11.81
C ILE A 167 -14.45 6.15 10.84
N ASN A 168 -15.09 7.25 11.25
CA ASN A 168 -16.00 8.00 10.39
C ASN A 168 -15.27 8.68 9.22
N ASN A 169 -14.06 9.17 9.46
CA ASN A 169 -13.23 9.74 8.39
C ASN A 169 -12.74 8.66 7.41
N ILE A 170 -12.35 7.49 7.93
CA ILE A 170 -11.99 6.34 7.11
C ILE A 170 -13.18 5.93 6.23
N LYS A 171 -14.38 5.75 6.82
CA LYS A 171 -15.61 5.43 6.07
C LYS A 171 -15.89 6.40 4.94
N LYS A 172 -15.63 7.69 5.16
CA LYS A 172 -15.87 8.74 4.18
C LYS A 172 -14.81 8.79 3.08
N ASN A 173 -13.54 8.54 3.43
CA ASN A 173 -12.39 8.88 2.59
C ASN A 173 -11.73 7.67 1.93
N VAL A 174 -11.94 6.46 2.44
CA VAL A 174 -11.28 5.24 2.00
C VAL A 174 -12.28 4.31 1.32
N ASP A 175 -11.94 3.78 0.15
CA ASP A 175 -12.76 2.80 -0.56
C ASP A 175 -12.45 1.37 -0.09
N LEU A 176 -11.17 1.11 0.26
CA LEU A 176 -10.72 -0.19 0.74
C LEU A 176 -9.62 -0.02 1.79
N MET A 177 -9.78 -0.68 2.93
CA MET A 177 -8.78 -0.78 3.99
C MET A 177 -8.03 -2.11 3.88
N LEU A 178 -6.70 -2.08 3.81
CA LEU A 178 -5.84 -3.26 3.89
C LEU A 178 -5.29 -3.36 5.31
N THR A 179 -5.66 -4.43 6.02
CA THR A 179 -5.33 -4.61 7.44
C THR A 179 -4.18 -5.60 7.63
N LEU A 180 -3.38 -5.39 8.68
CA LEU A 180 -2.27 -6.26 9.06
C LEU A 180 -2.69 -7.38 10.03
N TYR A 181 -3.80 -7.19 10.74
CA TYR A 181 -4.29 -8.12 11.75
C TYR A 181 -5.72 -8.58 11.47
N PRO A 182 -6.04 -9.87 11.66
CA PRO A 182 -7.36 -10.41 11.30
C PRO A 182 -8.51 -9.77 12.09
N PHE A 183 -8.32 -9.43 13.37
CA PHE A 183 -9.35 -8.83 14.22
C PHE A 183 -9.79 -7.43 13.75
N GLU A 184 -8.95 -6.73 13.00
CA GLU A 184 -9.28 -5.38 12.49
C GLU A 184 -10.44 -5.41 11.49
N ASN A 185 -10.54 -6.49 10.71
CA ASN A 185 -11.64 -6.63 9.75
C ASN A 185 -13.01 -6.67 10.40
N GLU A 186 -13.13 -7.28 11.58
CA GLU A 186 -14.39 -7.31 12.33
C GLU A 186 -14.83 -5.90 12.72
N ILE A 187 -13.88 -5.05 13.15
CA ILE A 187 -14.13 -3.66 13.50
C ILE A 187 -14.61 -2.87 12.29
N TYR A 188 -13.96 -3.03 11.15
CA TYR A 188 -14.36 -2.34 9.91
C TYR A 188 -15.71 -2.83 9.38
N ALA A 189 -15.99 -4.13 9.46
CA ALA A 189 -17.27 -4.72 9.08
C ALA A 189 -18.44 -4.15 9.90
N GLN A 190 -18.28 -4.00 11.22
CA GLN A 190 -19.29 -3.36 12.10
C GLN A 190 -19.64 -1.93 11.67
N HIS A 191 -18.70 -1.23 11.02
CA HIS A 191 -18.90 0.13 10.52
C HIS A 191 -19.20 0.20 9.03
N GLN A 192 -19.43 -0.95 8.37
CA GLN A 192 -19.71 -1.04 6.93
C GLN A 192 -18.58 -0.43 6.07
N ILE A 193 -17.33 -0.65 6.46
CA ILE A 193 -16.15 -0.24 5.73
C ILE A 193 -15.56 -1.49 5.06
N ASN A 194 -15.30 -1.40 3.75
CA ASN A 194 -14.65 -2.49 3.04
C ASN A 194 -13.23 -2.67 3.56
N SER A 195 -12.90 -3.85 4.02
CA SER A 195 -11.56 -4.19 4.50
C SER A 195 -11.14 -5.58 4.06
N VAL A 196 -9.85 -5.78 3.89
CA VAL A 196 -9.24 -7.07 3.58
C VAL A 196 -8.01 -7.26 4.45
N PHE A 197 -7.96 -8.39 5.15
CA PHE A 197 -6.77 -8.82 5.85
C PHE A 197 -5.73 -9.32 4.85
N VAL A 198 -4.58 -8.67 4.79
CA VAL A 198 -3.48 -8.99 3.86
C VAL A 198 -2.28 -9.62 4.57
N GLY A 199 -2.28 -9.64 5.90
CA GLY A 199 -1.16 -10.10 6.71
C GLY A 199 -0.02 -9.10 6.83
N HIS A 200 0.93 -9.42 7.70
CA HIS A 200 2.12 -8.60 7.88
C HIS A 200 3.31 -9.24 7.12
N PRO A 201 4.03 -8.50 6.25
CA PRO A 201 5.13 -9.06 5.45
C PRO A 201 6.22 -9.74 6.28
N ARG A 202 6.42 -9.30 7.52
CA ARG A 202 7.37 -9.94 8.45
C ARG A 202 7.04 -11.41 8.74
N ALA A 203 5.76 -11.80 8.63
CA ALA A 203 5.38 -13.20 8.80
C ALA A 203 5.94 -14.12 7.71
N ASP A 204 6.17 -13.56 6.52
CA ASP A 204 6.78 -14.29 5.40
C ASP A 204 8.32 -14.27 5.45
N GLU A 205 8.89 -13.26 6.11
CA GLU A 205 10.35 -13.08 6.24
C GLU A 205 10.96 -13.85 7.39
N ILE A 206 10.20 -14.00 8.48
CA ILE A 206 10.67 -14.66 9.70
C ILE A 206 10.34 -16.14 9.60
N ALA A 207 11.36 -16.97 9.39
CA ALA A 207 11.19 -18.41 9.48
C ALA A 207 10.73 -18.79 10.91
N PRO A 208 9.72 -19.66 11.04
CA PRO A 208 9.35 -20.18 12.35
C PRO A 208 10.60 -20.84 12.99
N ILE A 209 10.94 -20.42 14.21
CA ILE A 209 11.97 -21.11 14.99
C ILE A 209 11.42 -22.48 15.33
N GLN A 210 11.91 -23.51 14.65
CA GLN A 210 11.29 -24.82 14.74
C GLN A 210 12.12 -25.84 15.51
N ASP A 211 13.43 -25.55 15.73
CA ASP A 211 14.30 -26.52 16.38
C ASP A 211 15.46 -25.85 17.15
N GLU A 212 16.08 -26.67 17.99
CA GLU A 212 17.25 -26.31 18.79
C GLU A 212 18.45 -25.91 17.90
N ARG A 213 18.54 -26.44 16.67
CA ARG A 213 19.61 -26.13 15.73
C ARG A 213 19.54 -24.68 15.26
N SER A 214 18.34 -24.19 14.98
CA SER A 214 18.11 -22.78 14.64
C SER A 214 18.50 -21.84 15.78
N ARG A 215 18.20 -22.21 17.02
CA ARG A 215 18.60 -21.48 18.21
C ARG A 215 20.12 -21.44 18.36
N ILE A 216 20.79 -22.57 18.22
CA ILE A 216 22.26 -22.67 18.33
C ILE A 216 22.91 -21.85 17.20
N SER A 217 22.42 -21.96 15.97
CA SER A 217 22.93 -21.19 14.83
C SER A 217 22.79 -19.69 15.04
N ALA A 218 21.64 -19.20 15.50
CA ALA A 218 21.42 -17.80 15.79
C ALA A 218 22.36 -17.28 16.90
N ARG A 219 22.55 -18.08 17.96
CA ARG A 219 23.51 -17.74 19.04
C ARG A 219 24.95 -17.67 18.54
N ALA A 220 25.35 -18.63 17.70
CA ALA A 220 26.67 -18.61 17.08
C ALA A 220 26.91 -17.36 16.22
N GLN A 221 25.92 -16.95 15.43
CA GLN A 221 25.98 -15.71 14.62
C GLN A 221 26.12 -14.45 15.48
N LEU A 222 25.47 -14.44 16.64
CA LEU A 222 25.53 -13.34 17.62
C LEU A 222 26.72 -13.45 18.59
N GLN A 223 27.56 -14.48 18.46
CA GLN A 223 28.69 -14.78 19.35
C GLN A 223 28.28 -14.92 20.82
N ILE A 224 27.11 -15.56 21.05
CA ILE A 224 26.56 -15.81 22.37
C ILE A 224 26.67 -17.30 22.71
N ASP A 225 27.19 -17.63 23.90
CA ASP A 225 27.27 -19.00 24.38
C ASP A 225 25.88 -19.67 24.44
N VAL A 226 25.85 -20.97 24.12
CA VAL A 226 24.60 -21.73 23.99
C VAL A 226 23.81 -21.78 25.32
N ASP A 227 24.51 -21.84 26.46
CA ASP A 227 23.90 -22.02 27.77
C ASP A 227 23.70 -20.73 28.56
N ARG A 228 24.17 -19.59 28.06
CA ARG A 228 23.98 -18.32 28.74
C ARG A 228 22.56 -17.79 28.62
N PRO A 229 21.96 -17.27 29.71
CA PRO A 229 20.71 -16.54 29.61
C PRO A 229 20.91 -15.27 28.77
N VAL A 230 19.90 -14.94 27.94
CA VAL A 230 19.92 -13.77 27.05
C VAL A 230 18.72 -12.89 27.36
N VAL A 231 18.98 -11.60 27.54
CA VAL A 231 17.96 -10.57 27.65
C VAL A 231 18.07 -9.65 26.46
N ALA A 232 17.00 -9.59 25.65
CA ALA A 232 16.91 -8.68 24.52
C ALA A 232 16.36 -7.32 25.00
N LEU A 233 17.10 -6.24 24.75
CA LEU A 233 16.66 -4.87 24.97
C LEU A 233 16.18 -4.28 23.65
N LEU A 234 14.93 -3.81 23.61
CA LEU A 234 14.30 -3.23 22.42
C LEU A 234 13.88 -1.77 22.73
N PRO A 235 14.83 -0.83 22.72
CA PRO A 235 14.56 0.57 23.13
C PRO A 235 13.72 1.33 22.11
N GLY A 236 13.56 0.80 20.91
CA GLY A 236 12.84 1.42 19.80
C GLY A 236 13.67 1.51 18.53
N SER A 237 13.10 2.11 17.50
CA SER A 237 13.74 2.23 16.17
C SER A 237 14.06 3.67 15.78
N ARG A 238 13.60 4.67 16.53
CA ARG A 238 13.84 6.08 16.26
C ARG A 238 14.95 6.63 17.16
N ALA A 239 15.77 7.54 16.62
CA ALA A 239 16.83 8.18 17.41
C ALA A 239 16.29 8.84 18.69
N SER A 240 15.08 9.41 18.65
CA SER A 240 14.43 9.98 19.83
C SER A 240 14.05 8.94 20.89
N GLU A 241 13.79 7.71 20.50
CA GLU A 241 13.45 6.60 21.43
C GLU A 241 14.73 6.05 22.06
N VAL A 242 15.77 5.87 21.26
CA VAL A 242 17.06 5.33 21.71
C VAL A 242 17.84 6.31 22.60
N ASN A 243 17.72 7.62 22.36
CA ASN A 243 18.42 8.64 23.15
C ASN A 243 17.77 8.93 24.51
N PHE A 244 16.56 8.44 24.77
CA PHE A 244 15.86 8.55 26.06
C PHE A 244 16.01 7.31 26.94
N SER A 245 16.62 6.25 26.46
CA SER A 245 16.93 5.02 27.18
C SER A 245 18.40 4.99 27.60
#